data_f5052a12e39c69aa75d61fdf48d45caf
#
_entry.id   f5052a12e39c69aa75d61fdf48d45caf
#
_cell.length_a   1.000
_cell.length_b   1.000
_cell.length_c   1.000
_cell.angle_alpha   90.00
_cell.angle_beta   90.00
_cell.angle_gamma   90.00
#
_symmetry.space_group_name_H-M   'P 1'
#
loop_
_entity.id
_entity.type
_entity.pdbx_description
1 polymer ?
#
loop_
_entity_poly.entity_id
_entity_poly.type
_entity_poly.pdbx_seq_one_letter_code
_entity_poly.pdbx_strand_id
1 'polypeptide(L)'
;RGGYIGSTGKEGKPVYYAPELACLQNMSPAATFFGDLGTGKSFNANILIYQMVLYGGYGLIIDPKGERSHWEKQLIVLRGLISTVTLGAAASDRGKLDPYNIYPDDIREAHELTLNVLSDLFGLDPKSDEYIAILEAQKRMEKSHGAHCMLKLAKMLEAIPEEDNLHEAANNLARRIILYRDNGMAGLLIGDGAEHAITLDNRLNIIQLQNLKMPSPETPKQDYTRDEVLSVVIF
;
A
#
# COMPACT_ATOMS: atom_id res chain seq x y z
N ARG A 1 -0.75 -12.40 27.16
CA ARG A 1 -0.84 -11.18 28.00
C ARG A 1 -1.17 -10.02 27.08
N GLY A 2 -2.28 -9.29 27.37
CA GLY A 2 -2.71 -8.16 26.52
C GLY A 2 -1.99 -6.85 26.85
N GLY A 3 -2.09 -5.87 25.93
CA GLY A 3 -1.67 -4.50 26.18
C GLY A 3 -2.61 -3.79 27.14
N TYR A 4 -2.07 -3.07 28.13
CA TYR A 4 -2.87 -2.26 29.05
C TYR A 4 -3.48 -1.06 28.32
N ILE A 5 -4.80 -0.89 28.44
CA ILE A 5 -5.54 0.19 27.80
C ILE A 5 -6.22 1.17 28.77
N GLY A 6 -6.23 0.86 30.05
CA GLY A 6 -6.84 1.72 31.06
C GLY A 6 -7.38 0.95 32.25
N SER A 7 -8.24 1.60 33.03
CA SER A 7 -8.91 0.99 34.17
C SER A 7 -10.42 1.24 34.13
N THR A 8 -11.18 0.34 34.73
CA THR A 8 -12.63 0.52 34.93
C THR A 8 -12.93 1.69 35.87
N GLY A 9 -13.96 2.50 35.53
CA GLY A 9 -14.29 3.76 36.21
C GLY A 9 -14.17 3.73 37.76
N LYS A 10 -15.21 3.31 38.46
CA LYS A 10 -15.23 3.39 39.96
C LYS A 10 -14.37 2.38 40.65
N GLU A 11 -14.13 1.19 40.05
CA GLU A 11 -13.40 0.08 40.72
C GLU A 11 -11.89 0.10 40.46
N GLY A 12 -11.40 0.89 39.50
CA GLY A 12 -10.00 1.00 39.17
C GLY A 12 -9.32 -0.27 38.67
N LYS A 13 -10.11 -1.29 38.26
CA LYS A 13 -9.57 -2.56 37.77
C LYS A 13 -8.87 -2.35 36.41
N PRO A 14 -7.66 -2.87 36.21
CA PRO A 14 -6.96 -2.74 34.95
C PRO A 14 -7.67 -3.47 33.81
N VAL A 15 -7.74 -2.83 32.64
CA VAL A 15 -8.31 -3.39 31.42
C VAL A 15 -7.19 -3.60 30.41
N TYR A 16 -7.17 -4.79 29.82
CA TYR A 16 -6.17 -5.20 28.83
C TYR A 16 -6.84 -5.54 27.50
N TYR A 17 -6.20 -5.15 26.43
CA TYR A 17 -6.55 -5.58 25.08
C TYR A 17 -5.65 -6.75 24.68
N ALA A 18 -6.24 -7.89 24.37
CA ALA A 18 -5.55 -9.12 23.99
C ALA A 18 -6.15 -9.67 22.69
N PRO A 19 -5.65 -9.21 21.52
CA PRO A 19 -6.20 -9.60 20.22
C PRO A 19 -6.14 -11.11 19.97
N GLU A 20 -5.11 -11.78 20.46
CA GLU A 20 -4.97 -13.23 20.37
C GLU A 20 -6.13 -13.98 21.05
N LEU A 21 -6.66 -13.47 22.17
CA LEU A 21 -7.81 -14.07 22.84
C LEU A 21 -9.10 -13.88 22.07
N ALA A 22 -9.25 -12.74 21.38
CA ALA A 22 -10.40 -12.50 20.52
C ALA A 22 -10.44 -13.52 19.37
N CYS A 23 -9.31 -13.77 18.71
CA CYS A 23 -9.19 -14.77 17.65
C CYS A 23 -9.54 -16.19 18.16
N LEU A 24 -9.07 -16.58 19.34
CA LEU A 24 -9.39 -17.87 19.95
C LEU A 24 -10.89 -18.04 20.28
N GLN A 25 -11.60 -16.94 20.44
CA GLN A 25 -13.05 -16.90 20.71
C GLN A 25 -13.88 -16.64 19.43
N ASN A 26 -13.29 -16.73 18.25
CA ASN A 26 -13.92 -16.39 16.96
C ASN A 26 -14.49 -14.95 16.92
N MET A 27 -13.85 -14.02 17.64
CA MET A 27 -14.18 -12.59 17.62
C MET A 27 -13.13 -11.82 16.82
N SER A 28 -13.56 -10.67 16.26
CA SER A 28 -12.61 -9.78 15.56
C SER A 28 -11.60 -9.19 16.54
N PRO A 29 -10.30 -9.24 16.24
CA PRO A 29 -9.26 -8.59 17.02
C PRO A 29 -9.13 -7.08 16.72
N ALA A 30 -10.04 -6.51 15.92
CA ALA A 30 -9.98 -5.10 15.55
C ALA A 30 -10.24 -4.18 16.76
N ALA A 31 -9.50 -3.08 16.83
CA ALA A 31 -9.73 -2.02 17.80
C ALA A 31 -9.76 -0.67 17.10
N THR A 32 -10.71 0.18 17.47
CA THR A 32 -10.85 1.53 16.93
C THR A 32 -10.80 2.55 18.05
N PHE A 33 -10.03 3.64 17.84
CA PHE A 33 -9.89 4.73 18.80
C PHE A 33 -10.68 5.95 18.32
N PHE A 34 -11.71 6.31 19.07
CA PHE A 34 -12.53 7.50 18.81
C PHE A 34 -12.26 8.59 19.85
N GLY A 35 -12.44 9.83 19.48
CA GLY A 35 -12.34 10.99 20.37
C GLY A 35 -12.03 12.26 19.58
N ASP A 36 -12.16 13.42 20.22
CA ASP A 36 -11.87 14.72 19.63
C ASP A 36 -10.37 14.95 19.42
N LEU A 37 -10.03 16.04 18.73
CA LEU A 37 -8.64 16.43 18.54
C LEU A 37 -7.96 16.67 19.89
N GLY A 38 -6.76 16.14 20.08
CA GLY A 38 -5.99 16.31 21.33
C GLY A 38 -6.35 15.35 22.47
N THR A 39 -7.34 14.47 22.32
CA THR A 39 -7.76 13.52 23.38
C THR A 39 -6.85 12.32 23.56
N GLY A 40 -5.73 12.23 22.83
CA GLY A 40 -4.72 11.18 22.99
C GLY A 40 -4.99 9.88 22.20
N LYS A 41 -5.87 9.90 21.18
CA LYS A 41 -6.14 8.72 20.33
C LYS A 41 -4.86 8.08 19.79
N SER A 42 -4.07 8.87 19.06
CA SER A 42 -2.79 8.40 18.47
C SER A 42 -1.80 7.96 19.54
N PHE A 43 -1.76 8.65 20.68
CA PHE A 43 -0.89 8.28 21.80
C PHE A 43 -1.26 6.90 22.36
N ASN A 44 -2.55 6.64 22.61
CA ASN A 44 -3.01 5.35 23.13
C ASN A 44 -2.79 4.22 22.13
N ALA A 45 -3.05 4.46 20.83
CA ALA A 45 -2.75 3.48 19.78
C ALA A 45 -1.24 3.17 19.72
N ASN A 46 -0.40 4.19 19.79
CA ASN A 46 1.06 4.03 19.79
C ASN A 46 1.57 3.26 21.01
N ILE A 47 1.03 3.56 22.21
CA ILE A 47 1.36 2.82 23.46
C ILE A 47 0.96 1.35 23.32
N LEU A 48 -0.21 1.06 22.77
CA LEU A 48 -0.67 -0.30 22.57
C LEU A 48 0.26 -1.08 21.64
N ILE A 49 0.60 -0.53 20.47
CA ILE A 49 1.55 -1.16 19.55
C ILE A 49 2.92 -1.36 20.20
N TYR A 50 3.43 -0.35 20.92
CA TYR A 50 4.69 -0.44 21.65
C TYR A 50 4.69 -1.62 22.64
N GLN A 51 3.64 -1.75 23.46
CA GLN A 51 3.49 -2.87 24.41
C GLN A 51 3.43 -4.22 23.69
N MET A 52 2.67 -4.31 22.57
CA MET A 52 2.55 -5.56 21.81
C MET A 52 3.90 -6.00 21.23
N VAL A 53 4.70 -5.07 20.72
CA VAL A 53 6.04 -5.36 20.23
C VAL A 53 6.98 -5.79 21.35
N LEU A 54 6.90 -5.15 22.53
CA LEU A 54 7.66 -5.58 23.73
C LEU A 54 7.31 -6.99 24.18
N TYR A 55 6.07 -7.44 23.98
CA TYR A 55 5.65 -8.81 24.27
C TYR A 55 6.04 -9.82 23.19
N GLY A 56 6.82 -9.39 22.17
CA GLY A 56 7.33 -10.23 21.10
C GLY A 56 6.46 -10.30 19.86
N GLY A 57 5.40 -9.48 19.80
CA GLY A 57 4.57 -9.34 18.61
C GLY A 57 5.29 -8.62 17.45
N TYR A 58 4.74 -8.73 16.24
CA TYR A 58 5.11 -7.94 15.08
C TYR A 58 4.11 -6.81 14.90
N GLY A 59 4.60 -5.65 14.47
CA GLY A 59 3.78 -4.49 14.17
C GLY A 59 4.09 -3.93 12.78
N LEU A 60 3.05 -3.56 12.05
CA LEU A 60 3.13 -2.74 10.85
C LEU A 60 2.31 -1.47 11.07
N ILE A 61 2.92 -0.32 10.83
CA ILE A 61 2.27 0.98 10.89
C ILE A 61 2.34 1.64 9.52
N ILE A 62 1.20 2.00 8.98
CA ILE A 62 1.12 2.91 7.84
C ILE A 62 0.92 4.32 8.38
N ASP A 63 1.89 5.21 8.15
CA ASP A 63 1.98 6.55 8.72
C ASP A 63 1.97 7.64 7.63
N PRO A 64 0.79 8.02 7.13
CA PRO A 64 0.68 9.01 6.06
C PRO A 64 1.09 10.43 6.48
N LYS A 65 1.19 10.69 7.78
CA LYS A 65 1.58 11.99 8.33
C LYS A 65 3.06 12.09 8.68
N GLY A 66 3.80 10.97 8.71
CA GLY A 66 5.21 10.94 9.09
C GLY A 66 5.47 11.28 10.58
N GLU A 67 4.46 11.16 11.45
CA GLU A 67 4.57 11.50 12.87
C GLU A 67 5.55 10.60 13.62
N ARG A 68 5.89 9.43 13.07
CA ARG A 68 6.74 8.41 13.72
C ARG A 68 8.16 8.34 13.17
N SER A 69 8.57 9.33 12.36
CA SER A 69 9.91 9.39 11.75
C SER A 69 11.07 9.32 12.75
N HIS A 70 10.82 9.65 14.01
CA HIS A 70 11.85 9.69 15.05
C HIS A 70 11.85 8.46 15.97
N TRP A 71 10.95 7.51 15.79
CA TRP A 71 10.79 6.37 16.70
C TRP A 71 12.01 5.47 16.80
N GLU A 72 12.74 5.23 15.72
CA GLU A 72 13.99 4.47 15.76
C GLU A 72 15.03 5.05 16.75
N LYS A 73 15.01 6.40 16.90
CA LYS A 73 15.92 7.11 17.80
C LYS A 73 15.36 7.29 19.20
N GLN A 74 14.06 7.49 19.33
CA GLN A 74 13.39 7.80 20.59
C GLN A 74 13.06 6.57 21.42
N LEU A 75 12.66 5.45 20.79
CA LEU A 75 12.28 4.22 21.47
C LEU A 75 13.53 3.35 21.70
N ILE A 76 14.37 3.77 22.65
CA ILE A 76 15.67 3.13 22.94
C ILE A 76 15.54 1.62 23.19
N VAL A 77 14.46 1.17 23.87
CA VAL A 77 14.20 -0.24 24.18
C VAL A 77 13.93 -1.07 22.92
N LEU A 78 13.42 -0.45 21.87
CA LEU A 78 13.15 -1.09 20.57
C LEU A 78 14.25 -0.83 19.53
N ARG A 79 15.41 -0.29 19.95
CA ARG A 79 16.52 0.01 19.03
C ARG A 79 16.95 -1.27 18.28
N GLY A 80 17.03 -1.19 16.96
CA GLY A 80 17.35 -2.33 16.09
C GLY A 80 16.17 -3.28 15.82
N LEU A 81 15.00 -3.02 16.43
CA LEU A 81 13.77 -3.76 16.17
C LEU A 81 12.76 -2.96 15.33
N ILE A 82 13.08 -1.70 15.04
CA ILE A 82 12.25 -0.79 14.22
C ILE A 82 12.92 -0.61 12.86
N SER A 83 12.13 -0.66 11.81
CA SER A 83 12.49 -0.21 10.46
C SER A 83 11.50 0.84 10.00
N THR A 84 11.99 1.96 9.49
CA THR A 84 11.16 3.01 8.89
C THR A 84 11.50 3.16 7.42
N VAL A 85 10.54 2.90 6.56
CA VAL A 85 10.64 3.10 5.12
C VAL A 85 9.80 4.30 4.75
N THR A 86 10.44 5.34 4.22
CA THR A 86 9.74 6.52 3.71
C THR A 86 9.61 6.40 2.20
N LEU A 87 8.39 6.46 1.70
CA LEU A 87 8.06 6.42 0.28
C LEU A 87 7.58 7.81 -0.17
N GLY A 88 8.11 8.24 -1.29
CA GLY A 88 7.80 9.55 -1.84
C GLY A 88 7.99 9.61 -3.36
N ALA A 89 7.96 10.82 -3.90
CA ALA A 89 8.14 11.06 -5.34
C ALA A 89 9.61 10.99 -5.81
N ALA A 90 10.53 10.54 -4.95
CA ALA A 90 11.94 10.44 -5.31
C ALA A 90 12.18 9.35 -6.36
N ALA A 91 13.16 9.55 -7.23
CA ALA A 91 13.52 8.57 -8.25
C ALA A 91 13.96 7.21 -7.66
N SER A 92 14.55 7.22 -6.45
CA SER A 92 14.94 6.02 -5.70
C SER A 92 13.76 5.18 -5.18
N ASP A 93 12.54 5.75 -5.18
CA ASP A 93 11.35 5.09 -4.67
C ASP A 93 10.47 4.53 -5.80
N ARG A 94 10.84 4.79 -7.07
CA ARG A 94 10.12 4.28 -8.23
C ARG A 94 9.99 2.77 -8.17
N GLY A 95 8.81 2.26 -8.50
CA GLY A 95 8.51 0.83 -8.58
C GLY A 95 8.47 0.08 -7.26
N LYS A 96 8.73 0.72 -6.12
CA LYS A 96 8.71 0.04 -4.81
C LYS A 96 7.34 -0.55 -4.47
N LEU A 97 6.26 0.03 -5.00
CA LEU A 97 4.89 -0.45 -4.87
C LEU A 97 4.36 -1.03 -6.20
N ASP A 98 5.24 -1.40 -7.13
CA ASP A 98 4.82 -2.13 -8.33
C ASP A 98 4.18 -3.45 -7.91
N PRO A 99 2.99 -3.81 -8.41
CA PRO A 99 2.29 -5.04 -8.06
C PRO A 99 3.15 -6.30 -8.21
N TYR A 100 4.00 -6.36 -9.23
CA TYR A 100 4.91 -7.48 -9.46
C TYR A 100 6.09 -7.51 -8.47
N ASN A 101 6.42 -6.37 -7.87
CA ASN A 101 7.41 -6.30 -6.80
C ASN A 101 6.79 -6.66 -5.43
N ILE A 102 5.49 -6.41 -5.25
CA ILE A 102 4.73 -6.79 -4.05
C ILE A 102 4.47 -8.30 -4.02
N TYR A 103 4.13 -8.90 -5.17
CA TYR A 103 3.87 -10.34 -5.32
C TYR A 103 4.86 -10.99 -6.28
N PRO A 104 6.17 -11.09 -5.93
CA PRO A 104 7.20 -11.61 -6.84
C PRO A 104 7.02 -13.10 -7.16
N ASP A 105 6.44 -13.86 -6.24
CA ASP A 105 6.25 -15.30 -6.33
C ASP A 105 4.82 -15.73 -6.72
N ASP A 106 3.88 -14.80 -6.76
CA ASP A 106 2.49 -15.07 -7.17
C ASP A 106 2.04 -14.14 -8.29
N ILE A 107 2.26 -14.61 -9.52
CA ILE A 107 1.93 -13.87 -10.73
C ILE A 107 0.43 -13.57 -10.86
N ARG A 108 -0.45 -14.40 -10.30
CA ARG A 108 -1.90 -14.21 -10.41
C ARG A 108 -2.35 -13.06 -9.50
N GLU A 109 -1.88 -13.05 -8.25
CA GLU A 109 -2.13 -11.93 -7.34
C GLU A 109 -1.54 -10.62 -7.87
N ALA A 110 -0.32 -10.67 -8.45
CA ALA A 110 0.29 -9.52 -9.10
C ALA A 110 -0.56 -9.00 -10.28
N HIS A 111 -1.10 -9.89 -11.11
CA HIS A 111 -1.98 -9.53 -12.24
C HIS A 111 -3.28 -8.90 -11.76
N GLU A 112 -3.92 -9.48 -10.75
CA GLU A 112 -5.17 -8.96 -10.19
C GLU A 112 -4.95 -7.57 -9.57
N LEU A 113 -3.90 -7.42 -8.77
CA LEU A 113 -3.56 -6.10 -8.19
C LEU A 113 -3.23 -5.08 -9.29
N THR A 114 -2.47 -5.47 -10.33
CA THR A 114 -2.15 -4.62 -11.48
C THR A 114 -3.42 -4.11 -12.17
N LEU A 115 -4.35 -5.03 -12.42
CA LEU A 115 -5.61 -4.71 -13.08
C LEU A 115 -6.44 -3.71 -12.25
N ASN A 116 -6.54 -3.94 -10.94
CA ASN A 116 -7.25 -3.06 -10.02
C ASN A 116 -6.58 -1.66 -9.95
N VAL A 117 -5.26 -1.61 -9.78
CA VAL A 117 -4.48 -0.37 -9.75
C VAL A 117 -4.67 0.45 -11.04
N LEU A 118 -4.54 -0.18 -12.21
CA LEU A 118 -4.71 0.52 -13.48
C LEU A 118 -6.15 0.94 -13.74
N SER A 119 -7.13 0.12 -13.32
CA SER A 119 -8.54 0.46 -13.45
C SER A 119 -8.92 1.68 -12.60
N ASP A 120 -8.50 1.71 -11.34
CA ASP A 120 -8.76 2.85 -10.47
C ASP A 120 -7.98 4.10 -10.93
N LEU A 121 -6.70 3.95 -11.28
CA LEU A 121 -5.84 5.06 -11.68
C LEU A 121 -6.28 5.74 -12.98
N PHE A 122 -6.80 4.97 -13.93
CA PHE A 122 -7.19 5.45 -15.26
C PHE A 122 -8.70 5.47 -15.48
N GLY A 123 -9.50 5.03 -14.51
CA GLY A 123 -10.97 4.99 -14.60
C GLY A 123 -11.45 4.01 -15.67
N LEU A 124 -10.84 2.82 -15.77
CA LEU A 124 -11.18 1.85 -16.81
C LEU A 124 -12.47 1.10 -16.48
N ASP A 125 -13.38 1.05 -17.46
CA ASP A 125 -14.55 0.19 -17.36
C ASP A 125 -14.15 -1.27 -17.69
N PRO A 126 -14.66 -2.29 -16.95
CA PRO A 126 -14.38 -3.70 -17.25
C PRO A 126 -14.75 -4.17 -18.67
N LYS A 127 -15.55 -3.38 -19.39
CA LYS A 127 -15.93 -3.67 -20.78
C LYS A 127 -15.14 -2.86 -21.80
N SER A 128 -14.24 -2.00 -21.36
CA SER A 128 -13.42 -1.18 -22.28
C SER A 128 -12.35 -2.00 -22.97
N ASP A 129 -11.94 -1.57 -24.13
CA ASP A 129 -10.87 -2.21 -24.90
C ASP A 129 -9.53 -2.12 -24.16
N GLU A 130 -9.28 -1.05 -23.39
CA GLU A 130 -8.09 -0.93 -22.54
C GLU A 130 -8.04 -2.02 -21.46
N TYR A 131 -9.17 -2.29 -20.79
CA TYR A 131 -9.25 -3.35 -19.79
C TYR A 131 -8.97 -4.72 -20.40
N ILE A 132 -9.55 -5.02 -21.57
CA ILE A 132 -9.35 -6.27 -22.30
C ILE A 132 -7.88 -6.38 -22.76
N ALA A 133 -7.28 -5.27 -23.23
CA ALA A 133 -5.89 -5.22 -23.66
C ALA A 133 -4.93 -5.55 -22.50
N ILE A 134 -5.22 -5.11 -21.25
CA ILE A 134 -4.43 -5.50 -20.07
C ILE A 134 -4.43 -7.01 -19.91
N LEU A 135 -5.61 -7.65 -19.94
CA LEU A 135 -5.73 -9.10 -19.76
C LEU A 135 -4.95 -9.87 -20.83
N GLU A 136 -4.99 -9.41 -22.09
CA GLU A 136 -4.22 -10.01 -23.18
C GLU A 136 -2.71 -9.81 -22.99
N ALA A 137 -2.28 -8.62 -22.58
CA ALA A 137 -0.87 -8.33 -22.32
C ALA A 137 -0.33 -9.14 -21.12
N GLN A 138 -1.12 -9.35 -20.08
CA GLN A 138 -0.78 -10.20 -18.94
C GLN A 138 -0.55 -11.67 -19.37
N LYS A 139 -1.43 -12.23 -20.20
CA LYS A 139 -1.25 -13.59 -20.76
C LYS A 139 0.03 -13.73 -21.59
N ARG A 140 0.41 -12.67 -22.34
CA ARG A 140 1.67 -12.65 -23.09
C ARG A 140 2.86 -12.57 -22.16
N MET A 141 2.74 -11.77 -21.10
CA MET A 141 3.79 -11.58 -20.10
C MET A 141 4.11 -12.88 -19.34
N GLU A 142 3.11 -13.70 -18.97
CA GLU A 142 3.30 -15.01 -18.35
C GLU A 142 4.19 -15.96 -19.18
N LYS A 143 4.11 -15.87 -20.51
CA LYS A 143 4.90 -16.68 -21.44
C LYS A 143 6.30 -16.13 -21.68
N SER A 144 6.60 -14.94 -21.18
CA SER A 144 7.87 -14.27 -21.41
C SER A 144 8.87 -14.53 -20.29
N HIS A 145 10.16 -14.52 -20.61
CA HIS A 145 11.22 -14.66 -19.62
C HIS A 145 11.62 -13.34 -18.96
N GLY A 146 12.25 -13.43 -17.78
CA GLY A 146 12.78 -12.31 -17.02
C GLY A 146 11.78 -11.70 -16.03
N ALA A 147 12.22 -10.69 -15.28
CA ALA A 147 11.42 -10.05 -14.25
C ALA A 147 10.11 -9.49 -14.81
N HIS A 148 9.04 -9.61 -14.05
CA HIS A 148 7.75 -9.00 -14.34
C HIS A 148 7.68 -7.64 -13.65
N CYS A 149 7.13 -6.64 -14.32
CA CYS A 149 6.94 -5.29 -13.81
C CYS A 149 5.95 -4.52 -14.68
N MET A 150 5.47 -3.38 -14.20
CA MET A 150 4.53 -2.52 -14.92
C MET A 150 5.08 -2.01 -16.27
N LEU A 151 6.39 -1.69 -16.36
CA LEU A 151 6.98 -1.30 -17.65
C LEU A 151 7.04 -2.47 -18.63
N LYS A 152 7.22 -3.69 -18.16
CA LYS A 152 7.14 -4.86 -19.04
C LYS A 152 5.72 -5.08 -19.54
N LEU A 153 4.71 -4.86 -18.70
CA LEU A 153 3.32 -4.88 -19.14
C LEU A 153 3.06 -3.82 -20.23
N ALA A 154 3.58 -2.60 -20.06
CA ALA A 154 3.46 -1.57 -21.10
C ALA A 154 4.08 -2.01 -22.43
N LYS A 155 5.25 -2.67 -22.40
CA LYS A 155 5.85 -3.25 -23.62
C LYS A 155 5.01 -4.37 -24.25
N MET A 156 4.33 -5.19 -23.43
CA MET A 156 3.42 -6.22 -23.97
C MET A 156 2.17 -5.60 -24.58
N LEU A 157 1.70 -4.47 -24.08
CA LEU A 157 0.61 -3.69 -24.67
C LEU A 157 1.05 -3.11 -26.03
N GLU A 158 2.23 -2.50 -26.11
CA GLU A 158 2.80 -1.98 -27.38
C GLU A 158 3.03 -3.09 -28.42
N ALA A 159 3.23 -4.33 -28.00
CA ALA A 159 3.44 -5.48 -28.88
C ALA A 159 2.13 -6.11 -29.41
N ILE A 160 0.97 -5.54 -29.09
CA ILE A 160 -0.30 -5.95 -29.69
C ILE A 160 -0.30 -5.55 -31.17
N PRO A 161 -0.54 -6.50 -32.14
CA PRO A 161 -0.44 -6.23 -33.56
C PRO A 161 -1.38 -5.14 -34.06
N GLU A 162 -0.96 -4.39 -35.08
CA GLU A 162 -1.76 -3.31 -35.68
C GLU A 162 -3.11 -3.81 -36.27
N GLU A 163 -3.17 -5.07 -36.68
CA GLU A 163 -4.40 -5.68 -37.21
C GLU A 163 -5.41 -6.05 -36.11
N ASP A 164 -5.01 -6.01 -34.84
CA ASP A 164 -5.87 -6.31 -33.70
C ASP A 164 -6.73 -5.09 -33.35
N ASN A 165 -8.00 -5.29 -33.11
CA ASN A 165 -8.93 -4.22 -32.72
C ASN A 165 -8.57 -3.56 -31.38
N LEU A 166 -7.74 -4.20 -30.54
CA LEU A 166 -7.25 -3.66 -29.29
C LEU A 166 -5.99 -2.78 -29.43
N HIS A 167 -5.36 -2.74 -30.63
CA HIS A 167 -4.06 -2.09 -30.82
C HIS A 167 -4.03 -0.62 -30.38
N GLU A 168 -5.01 0.16 -30.79
CA GLU A 168 -5.06 1.60 -30.47
C GLU A 168 -5.22 1.83 -28.96
N ALA A 169 -6.15 1.12 -28.35
CA ALA A 169 -6.41 1.19 -26.91
C ALA A 169 -5.18 0.74 -26.10
N ALA A 170 -4.55 -0.34 -26.51
CA ALA A 170 -3.34 -0.86 -25.89
C ALA A 170 -2.17 0.13 -25.95
N ASN A 171 -1.90 0.72 -27.10
CA ASN A 171 -0.84 1.71 -27.27
C ASN A 171 -1.09 2.98 -26.45
N ASN A 172 -2.33 3.46 -26.42
CA ASN A 172 -2.71 4.62 -25.61
C ASN A 172 -2.50 4.33 -24.11
N LEU A 173 -2.87 3.15 -23.65
CA LEU A 173 -2.67 2.74 -22.26
C LEU A 173 -1.18 2.58 -21.93
N ALA A 174 -0.40 1.94 -22.79
CA ALA A 174 1.05 1.79 -22.61
C ALA A 174 1.74 3.14 -22.45
N ARG A 175 1.42 4.11 -23.31
CA ARG A 175 1.95 5.49 -23.22
C ARG A 175 1.56 6.16 -21.90
N ARG A 176 0.33 5.97 -21.41
CA ARG A 176 -0.11 6.51 -20.12
C ARG A 176 0.70 5.90 -18.98
N ILE A 177 0.91 4.60 -18.96
CA ILE A 177 1.72 3.90 -17.94
C ILE A 177 3.15 4.48 -17.93
N ILE A 178 3.80 4.57 -19.10
CA ILE A 178 5.17 5.08 -19.22
C ILE A 178 5.27 6.54 -18.74
N LEU A 179 4.33 7.40 -19.12
CA LEU A 179 4.32 8.81 -18.71
C LEU A 179 4.09 8.99 -17.19
N TYR A 180 3.31 8.10 -16.57
CA TYR A 180 3.04 8.15 -15.15
C TYR A 180 4.24 7.76 -14.30
N ARG A 181 5.17 6.94 -14.81
CA ARG A 181 6.41 6.58 -14.10
C ARG A 181 7.23 7.80 -13.65
N ASP A 182 7.29 8.82 -14.48
CA ASP A 182 8.08 10.03 -14.22
C ASP A 182 7.26 11.13 -13.52
N ASN A 183 6.03 10.80 -13.10
CA ASN A 183 5.09 11.78 -12.59
C ASN A 183 4.82 11.61 -11.09
N GLY A 184 5.71 12.15 -10.28
CA GLY A 184 5.53 12.25 -8.84
C GLY A 184 5.30 10.91 -8.14
N MET A 185 4.27 10.84 -7.31
CA MET A 185 3.93 9.64 -6.52
C MET A 185 3.48 8.44 -7.37
N ALA A 186 2.99 8.67 -8.60
CA ALA A 186 2.60 7.58 -9.49
C ALA A 186 3.77 6.67 -9.85
N GLY A 187 5.00 7.21 -9.85
CA GLY A 187 6.21 6.44 -10.07
C GLY A 187 6.43 5.31 -9.07
N LEU A 188 5.86 5.38 -7.86
CA LEU A 188 5.91 4.30 -6.87
C LEU A 188 5.30 3.00 -7.41
N LEU A 189 4.25 3.10 -8.23
CA LEU A 189 3.47 1.97 -8.77
C LEU A 189 4.08 1.37 -10.05
N ILE A 190 5.07 2.04 -10.67
CA ILE A 190 5.54 1.67 -12.01
C ILE A 190 7.04 1.38 -11.98
N GLY A 191 7.36 0.10 -11.82
CA GLY A 191 8.72 -0.43 -11.78
C GLY A 191 9.25 -0.87 -13.15
N ASP A 192 10.56 -1.07 -13.22
CA ASP A 192 11.26 -1.65 -14.37
C ASP A 192 11.81 -3.06 -14.12
N GLY A 193 11.57 -3.60 -12.91
CA GLY A 193 11.98 -4.93 -12.50
C GLY A 193 13.39 -5.00 -11.90
N ALA A 194 14.05 -3.86 -11.69
CA ALA A 194 15.34 -3.76 -11.01
C ALA A 194 15.19 -3.32 -9.53
N GLU A 195 13.99 -2.95 -9.13
CA GLU A 195 13.72 -2.45 -7.78
C GLU A 195 13.78 -3.57 -6.73
N HIS A 196 14.20 -3.19 -5.54
CA HIS A 196 14.13 -4.09 -4.38
C HIS A 196 12.79 -3.93 -3.67
N ALA A 197 12.18 -5.05 -3.34
CA ALA A 197 10.96 -5.09 -2.53
C ALA A 197 11.18 -4.40 -1.17
N ILE A 198 10.11 -3.83 -0.62
CA ILE A 198 10.11 -3.31 0.74
C ILE A 198 10.19 -4.52 1.68
N THR A 199 11.27 -4.57 2.48
CA THR A 199 11.42 -5.62 3.49
C THR A 199 10.72 -5.22 4.79
N LEU A 200 9.92 -6.14 5.34
CA LEU A 200 9.19 -5.97 6.60
C LEU A 200 9.71 -6.95 7.66
N ASP A 201 11.03 -7.10 7.74
CA ASP A 201 11.70 -8.12 8.55
C ASP A 201 11.86 -7.75 10.02
N ASN A 202 11.64 -6.50 10.37
CA ASN A 202 11.77 -6.02 11.74
C ASN A 202 10.52 -6.30 12.59
N ARG A 203 10.66 -6.28 13.91
CA ARG A 203 9.53 -6.44 14.85
C ARG A 203 8.51 -5.34 14.69
N LEU A 204 8.96 -4.11 14.41
CA LEU A 204 8.09 -2.97 14.13
C LEU A 204 8.52 -2.34 12.81
N ASN A 205 7.64 -2.38 11.83
CA ASN A 205 7.86 -1.79 10.52
C ASN A 205 6.94 -0.58 10.37
N ILE A 206 7.50 0.53 9.94
CA ILE A 206 6.77 1.80 9.74
C ILE A 206 6.92 2.19 8.27
N ILE A 207 5.81 2.25 7.55
CA ILE A 207 5.77 2.76 6.18
C ILE A 207 5.21 4.17 6.23
N GLN A 208 6.02 5.13 5.86
CA GLN A 208 5.62 6.53 5.74
C GLN A 208 5.34 6.88 4.29
N LEU A 209 4.16 7.37 4.02
CA LEU A 209 3.70 7.77 2.68
C LEU A 209 3.60 9.29 2.65
N GLN A 210 4.65 9.96 2.15
CA GLN A 210 4.70 11.43 2.14
C GLN A 210 3.84 12.02 1.02
N ASN A 211 3.24 13.19 1.31
CA ASN A 211 2.50 14.01 0.34
C ASN A 211 1.24 13.36 -0.25
N LEU A 212 0.63 12.39 0.42
CA LEU A 212 -0.69 11.91 0.03
C LEU A 212 -1.75 12.97 0.28
N LYS A 213 -2.60 13.19 -0.71
CA LYS A 213 -3.77 14.08 -0.65
C LYS A 213 -5.04 13.22 -0.60
N MET A 214 -5.44 12.81 0.61
CA MET A 214 -6.65 12.03 0.78
C MET A 214 -7.89 12.90 0.50
N PRO A 215 -8.89 12.38 -0.23
CA PRO A 215 -10.14 13.10 -0.47
C PRO A 215 -10.91 13.32 0.83
N SER A 216 -11.75 14.37 0.85
CA SER A 216 -12.69 14.55 1.96
C SER A 216 -13.69 13.37 1.98
N PRO A 217 -14.07 12.88 3.18
CA PRO A 217 -15.08 11.81 3.30
C PRO A 217 -16.42 12.12 2.61
N GLU A 218 -16.72 13.40 2.40
CA GLU A 218 -17.95 13.87 1.76
C GLU A 218 -17.84 13.95 0.22
N THR A 219 -16.63 13.83 -0.34
CA THR A 219 -16.41 13.95 -1.78
C THR A 219 -16.78 12.63 -2.47
N PRO A 220 -17.70 12.63 -3.44
CA PRO A 220 -18.00 11.45 -4.25
C PRO A 220 -16.76 11.01 -5.07
N LYS A 221 -16.58 9.70 -5.28
CA LYS A 221 -15.42 9.16 -6.03
C LYS A 221 -15.24 9.78 -7.43
N GLN A 222 -16.35 10.09 -8.11
CA GLN A 222 -16.35 10.72 -9.44
C GLN A 222 -15.74 12.13 -9.46
N ASP A 223 -15.72 12.81 -8.30
CA ASP A 223 -15.24 14.19 -8.16
C ASP A 223 -13.81 14.25 -7.59
N TYR A 224 -13.15 13.10 -7.41
CA TYR A 224 -11.78 13.06 -6.94
C TYR A 224 -10.84 13.71 -7.95
N THR A 225 -9.97 14.57 -7.46
CA THR A 225 -8.84 15.04 -8.24
C THR A 225 -7.88 13.89 -8.55
N ARG A 226 -7.04 14.06 -9.57
CA ARG A 226 -6.03 13.07 -9.93
C ARG A 226 -5.12 12.67 -8.75
N ASP A 227 -4.70 13.66 -7.95
CA ASP A 227 -3.84 13.43 -6.79
C ASP A 227 -4.56 12.63 -5.69
N GLU A 228 -5.86 12.85 -5.52
CA GLU A 228 -6.70 12.11 -4.57
C GLU A 228 -6.92 10.67 -5.03
N VAL A 229 -7.22 10.45 -6.32
CA VAL A 229 -7.30 9.08 -6.88
C VAL A 229 -6.00 8.33 -6.64
N LEU A 230 -4.86 8.94 -7.00
CA LEU A 230 -3.55 8.35 -6.81
C LEU A 230 -3.27 8.04 -5.32
N SER A 231 -3.66 8.95 -4.42
CA SER A 231 -3.48 8.76 -2.97
C SER A 231 -4.30 7.60 -2.44
N VAL A 232 -5.52 7.42 -2.94
CA VAL A 232 -6.40 6.29 -2.57
C VAL A 232 -5.85 4.97 -3.12
N VAL A 233 -5.27 4.96 -4.31
CA VAL A 233 -4.67 3.76 -4.92
C VAL A 233 -3.39 3.32 -4.20
N ILE A 234 -2.60 4.29 -3.70
CA ILE A 234 -1.35 4.01 -2.98
C ILE A 234 -1.60 3.59 -1.52
N PHE A 235 -2.65 4.12 -0.88
CA PHE A 235 -2.99 3.86 0.53
C PHE A 235 -3.73 2.55 0.73
#